data_33aa4f26b547ed52292b4bc071e4040d
#
_entry.id   33aa4f26b547ed52292b4bc071e4040d
#
_cell.length_a   1.000
_cell.length_b   1.000
_cell.length_c   1.000
_cell.angle_alpha   90.00
_cell.angle_beta   90.00
_cell.angle_gamma   90.00
#
_symmetry.space_group_name_H-M   'P 1'
#
loop_
_entity.id
_entity.type
_entity.pdbx_description
1 polymer ?
#
loop_
_entity_poly.entity_id
_entity_poly.type
_entity_poly.pdbx_seq_one_letter_code
_entity_poly.pdbx_strand_id
1 'polypeptide(L)'
;MGSASLSVREIQHSDIEPLSDYWFNSDPDFLIRMGVDLSKMPTREEWKGMLNEQLSQSYEEKKSYCIIWLLKDEPVGHSNVNRIIFGEEAYLHLHIWDSDNRTKGLGLQFVKMTLPFFFQNMKLKKICCEPYALNPAPNKTMEKLGFEFIKEYITVPGFINFEQPVKHWELTLEKFRQLNY
;
A
#
# COMPACT_ATOMS: atom_id res chain seq x y z
N MET A 1 -16.87 14.80 21.38
CA MET A 1 -15.83 14.99 20.36
C MET A 1 -16.18 14.08 19.21
N GLY A 2 -16.61 14.62 18.05
CA GLY A 2 -16.98 13.82 16.90
C GLY A 2 -15.80 13.00 16.42
N SER A 3 -15.98 11.71 16.21
CA SER A 3 -15.03 10.82 15.56
C SER A 3 -14.66 11.45 14.21
N ALA A 4 -13.38 11.65 13.95
CA ALA A 4 -12.93 12.13 12.65
C ALA A 4 -13.41 11.14 11.58
N SER A 5 -14.10 11.63 10.54
CA SER A 5 -14.62 10.81 9.45
C SER A 5 -13.43 10.22 8.67
N LEU A 6 -13.38 8.89 8.59
CA LEU A 6 -12.45 8.14 7.75
C LEU A 6 -13.23 7.58 6.56
N SER A 7 -12.69 7.73 5.38
CA SER A 7 -13.22 7.10 4.17
C SER A 7 -12.10 6.71 3.21
N VAL A 8 -12.43 5.85 2.24
CA VAL A 8 -11.50 5.42 1.21
C VAL A 8 -12.18 5.42 -0.15
N ARG A 9 -11.43 5.66 -1.20
CA ARG A 9 -11.90 5.59 -2.59
C ARG A 9 -10.78 5.19 -3.53
N GLU A 10 -11.16 4.77 -4.72
CA GLU A 10 -10.17 4.56 -5.78
C GLU A 10 -9.44 5.88 -6.13
N ILE A 11 -8.21 5.73 -6.59
CA ILE A 11 -7.40 6.85 -7.10
C ILE A 11 -8.11 7.57 -8.25
N GLN A 12 -7.97 8.89 -8.30
CA GLN A 12 -8.47 9.77 -9.36
C GLN A 12 -7.33 10.60 -9.95
N HIS A 13 -7.55 11.25 -11.09
CA HIS A 13 -6.54 12.13 -11.70
C HIS A 13 -6.07 13.25 -10.77
N SER A 14 -6.95 13.77 -9.91
CA SER A 14 -6.60 14.78 -8.91
C SER A 14 -5.62 14.32 -7.83
N ASP A 15 -5.44 13.00 -7.66
CA ASP A 15 -4.54 12.44 -6.64
C ASP A 15 -3.10 12.27 -7.15
N ILE A 16 -2.87 12.40 -8.46
CA ILE A 16 -1.56 12.18 -9.07
C ILE A 16 -0.52 13.14 -8.51
N GLU A 17 -0.84 14.43 -8.39
CA GLU A 17 0.09 15.41 -7.83
C GLU A 17 0.37 15.18 -6.34
N PRO A 18 -0.62 15.08 -5.44
CA PRO A 18 -0.36 14.80 -4.03
C PRO A 18 0.43 13.51 -3.79
N LEU A 19 0.14 12.45 -4.58
CA LEU A 19 0.85 11.18 -4.47
C LEU A 19 2.29 11.30 -4.98
N SER A 20 2.51 12.06 -6.05
CA SER A 20 3.86 12.37 -6.54
C SER A 20 4.63 13.21 -5.53
N ASP A 21 3.99 14.21 -4.91
CA ASP A 21 4.60 15.04 -3.86
C ASP A 21 5.07 14.18 -2.68
N TYR A 22 4.27 13.22 -2.26
CA TYR A 22 4.67 12.29 -1.21
C TYR A 22 6.00 11.58 -1.53
N TRP A 23 6.18 11.09 -2.76
CA TRP A 23 7.38 10.36 -3.14
C TRP A 23 8.59 11.26 -3.39
N PHE A 24 8.40 12.40 -4.07
CA PHE A 24 9.51 13.24 -4.54
C PHE A 24 9.90 14.37 -3.59
N ASN A 25 9.03 14.72 -2.63
CA ASN A 25 9.31 15.75 -1.61
C ASN A 25 9.54 15.15 -0.22
N SER A 26 9.48 13.82 -0.06
CA SER A 26 9.80 13.14 1.20
C SER A 26 11.30 13.23 1.51
N ASP A 27 11.61 13.26 2.81
CA ASP A 27 12.97 13.18 3.31
C ASP A 27 13.67 11.91 2.80
N PRO A 28 14.88 12.03 2.19
CA PRO A 28 15.61 10.88 1.66
C PRO A 28 15.88 9.79 2.71
N ASP A 29 16.22 10.15 3.94
CA ASP A 29 16.48 9.19 5.01
C ASP A 29 15.20 8.43 5.40
N PHE A 30 14.05 9.09 5.33
CA PHE A 30 12.76 8.42 5.52
C PHE A 30 12.51 7.37 4.44
N LEU A 31 12.75 7.68 3.16
CA LEU A 31 12.61 6.74 2.04
C LEU A 31 13.55 5.54 2.18
N ILE A 32 14.83 5.79 2.54
CA ILE A 32 15.80 4.72 2.78
C ILE A 32 15.35 3.82 3.93
N ARG A 33 14.83 4.37 5.02
CA ARG A 33 14.29 3.56 6.14
C ARG A 33 13.09 2.71 5.73
N MET A 34 12.35 3.10 4.69
CA MET A 34 11.29 2.28 4.10
C MET A 34 11.82 1.21 3.12
N GLY A 35 13.12 1.16 2.86
CA GLY A 35 13.73 0.21 1.95
C GLY A 35 13.83 0.71 0.50
N VAL A 36 13.71 2.02 0.26
CA VAL A 36 13.82 2.62 -1.08
C VAL A 36 15.28 2.83 -1.45
N ASP A 37 15.66 2.42 -2.65
CA ASP A 37 16.90 2.76 -3.31
C ASP A 37 16.68 4.03 -4.15
N LEU A 38 17.21 5.16 -3.67
CA LEU A 38 16.99 6.45 -4.32
C LEU A 38 17.51 6.49 -5.76
N SER A 39 18.52 5.66 -6.10
CA SER A 39 19.06 5.58 -7.46
C SER A 39 18.13 4.89 -8.45
N LYS A 40 17.14 4.16 -7.95
CA LYS A 40 16.13 3.45 -8.75
C LYS A 40 14.81 4.22 -8.87
N MET A 41 14.69 5.37 -8.22
CA MET A 41 13.49 6.20 -8.35
C MET A 41 13.37 6.68 -9.79
N PRO A 42 12.21 6.49 -10.43
CA PRO A 42 11.95 7.08 -11.74
C PRO A 42 11.91 8.62 -11.65
N THR A 43 11.92 9.29 -12.77
CA THR A 43 11.61 10.70 -12.81
C THR A 43 10.15 10.96 -12.39
N ARG A 44 9.86 12.17 -11.93
CA ARG A 44 8.48 12.55 -11.57
C ARG A 44 7.50 12.37 -12.74
N GLU A 45 7.95 12.66 -13.97
CA GLU A 45 7.13 12.51 -15.16
C GLU A 45 6.83 11.04 -15.50
N GLU A 46 7.83 10.16 -15.39
CA GLU A 46 7.62 8.72 -15.54
C GLU A 46 6.66 8.18 -14.48
N TRP A 47 6.79 8.64 -13.22
CA TRP A 47 5.89 8.27 -12.14
C TRP A 47 4.43 8.66 -12.43
N LYS A 48 4.22 9.92 -12.88
CA LYS A 48 2.89 10.39 -13.30
C LYS A 48 2.35 9.59 -14.49
N GLY A 49 3.22 9.25 -15.44
CA GLY A 49 2.86 8.39 -16.57
C GLY A 49 2.32 7.03 -16.12
N MET A 50 3.01 6.37 -15.17
CA MET A 50 2.56 5.08 -14.61
C MET A 50 1.22 5.20 -13.87
N LEU A 51 0.98 6.30 -13.14
CA LEU A 51 -0.30 6.53 -12.46
C LEU A 51 -1.45 6.77 -13.44
N ASN A 52 -1.21 7.53 -14.51
CA ASN A 52 -2.20 7.75 -15.58
C ASN A 52 -2.52 6.45 -16.32
N GLU A 53 -1.51 5.62 -16.63
CA GLU A 53 -1.72 4.31 -17.24
C GLU A 53 -2.62 3.44 -16.36
N GLN A 54 -2.34 3.38 -15.06
CA GLN A 54 -3.16 2.65 -14.09
C GLN A 54 -4.63 3.08 -14.11
N LEU A 55 -4.91 4.38 -14.26
CA LEU A 55 -6.27 4.91 -14.30
C LEU A 55 -7.04 4.48 -15.55
N SER A 56 -6.36 4.32 -16.69
CA SER A 56 -6.97 3.98 -17.97
C SER A 56 -7.24 2.47 -18.17
N GLN A 57 -6.61 1.60 -17.36
CA GLN A 57 -6.68 0.16 -17.51
C GLN A 57 -7.92 -0.45 -16.84
N SER A 58 -8.45 -1.53 -17.42
CA SER A 58 -9.42 -2.40 -16.76
C SER A 58 -8.78 -3.09 -15.54
N TYR A 59 -9.57 -3.59 -14.60
CA TYR A 59 -9.04 -4.29 -13.43
C TYR A 59 -8.15 -5.49 -13.79
N GLU A 60 -8.45 -6.19 -14.88
CA GLU A 60 -7.70 -7.36 -15.35
C GLU A 60 -6.32 -6.99 -15.90
N GLU A 61 -6.16 -5.78 -16.42
CA GLU A 61 -4.92 -5.28 -17.04
C GLU A 61 -4.03 -4.51 -16.07
N LYS A 62 -4.58 -4.07 -14.92
CA LYS A 62 -3.84 -3.26 -13.94
C LYS A 62 -2.61 -3.99 -13.41
N LYS A 63 -1.45 -3.33 -13.51
CA LYS A 63 -0.20 -3.77 -12.87
C LYS A 63 -0.05 -3.21 -11.45
N SER A 64 -0.80 -2.15 -11.14
CA SER A 64 -0.94 -1.56 -9.81
C SER A 64 -2.37 -1.07 -9.63
N TYR A 65 -2.90 -1.18 -8.42
CA TYR A 65 -4.23 -0.71 -8.06
C TYR A 65 -4.18 0.03 -6.73
N CYS A 66 -4.57 1.30 -6.73
CA CYS A 66 -4.39 2.22 -5.61
C CYS A 66 -5.73 2.70 -5.04
N ILE A 67 -5.81 2.71 -3.71
CA ILE A 67 -6.93 3.22 -2.92
C ILE A 67 -6.42 4.38 -2.06
N ILE A 68 -7.04 5.54 -2.20
CA ILE A 68 -6.73 6.76 -1.45
C ILE A 68 -7.45 6.75 -0.10
N TRP A 69 -6.76 7.17 0.93
CA TRP A 69 -7.24 7.30 2.29
C TRP A 69 -7.60 8.74 2.60
N LEU A 70 -8.82 8.96 3.11
CA LEU A 70 -9.36 10.28 3.37
C LEU A 70 -9.65 10.45 4.87
N LEU A 71 -9.13 11.52 5.45
CA LEU A 71 -9.45 11.99 6.80
C LEU A 71 -10.19 13.31 6.69
N LYS A 72 -11.47 13.35 7.07
CA LYS A 72 -12.35 14.53 6.88
C LYS A 72 -12.38 15.00 5.42
N ASP A 73 -12.48 14.04 4.50
CA ASP A 73 -12.52 14.21 3.04
C ASP A 73 -11.19 14.72 2.41
N GLU A 74 -10.14 14.92 3.20
CA GLU A 74 -8.81 15.29 2.71
C GLU A 74 -7.92 14.05 2.52
N PRO A 75 -7.21 13.90 1.39
CA PRO A 75 -6.29 12.80 1.15
C PRO A 75 -5.10 12.84 2.14
N VAL A 76 -4.87 11.73 2.85
CA VAL A 76 -3.80 11.63 3.87
C VAL A 76 -2.86 10.45 3.67
N GLY A 77 -3.15 9.60 2.69
CA GLY A 77 -2.36 8.40 2.44
C GLY A 77 -2.99 7.52 1.39
N HIS A 78 -2.40 6.37 1.19
CA HIS A 78 -2.91 5.35 0.28
C HIS A 78 -2.44 3.95 0.66
N SER A 79 -3.16 2.97 0.15
CA SER A 79 -2.66 1.63 -0.05
C SER A 79 -2.74 1.28 -1.52
N ASN A 80 -1.78 0.51 -1.98
CA ASN A 80 -1.82 -0.04 -3.33
C ASN A 80 -1.38 -1.50 -3.33
N VAL A 81 -1.84 -2.23 -4.32
CA VAL A 81 -1.31 -3.54 -4.64
C VAL A 81 -0.56 -3.48 -5.97
N ASN A 82 0.54 -4.21 -6.06
CA ASN A 82 1.30 -4.42 -7.29
C ASN A 82 1.64 -5.90 -7.47
N ARG A 83 2.45 -6.26 -8.45
CA ARG A 83 2.75 -7.66 -8.81
C ARG A 83 1.47 -8.49 -8.89
N ILE A 84 0.42 -7.89 -9.49
CA ILE A 84 -0.92 -8.44 -9.55
C ILE A 84 -0.96 -9.63 -10.50
N ILE A 85 -1.41 -10.78 -9.99
CA ILE A 85 -1.90 -11.91 -10.78
C ILE A 85 -3.42 -11.91 -10.59
N PHE A 86 -4.14 -11.33 -11.55
CA PHE A 86 -5.59 -11.16 -11.46
C PHE A 86 -6.29 -12.49 -11.16
N GLY A 87 -7.18 -12.47 -10.18
CA GLY A 87 -7.88 -13.67 -9.72
C GLY A 87 -7.07 -14.57 -8.78
N GLU A 88 -5.80 -14.27 -8.51
CA GLU A 88 -4.92 -15.11 -7.68
C GLU A 88 -4.34 -14.31 -6.49
N GLU A 89 -3.33 -13.50 -6.72
CA GLU A 89 -2.61 -12.79 -5.65
C GLU A 89 -2.10 -11.42 -6.06
N ALA A 90 -1.81 -10.58 -5.08
CA ALA A 90 -1.15 -9.30 -5.25
C ALA A 90 -0.38 -8.92 -3.97
N TYR A 91 0.53 -7.96 -4.08
CA TYR A 91 1.39 -7.50 -2.99
C TYR A 91 0.98 -6.11 -2.51
N LEU A 92 0.60 -6.04 -1.24
CA LEU A 92 0.09 -4.83 -0.58
C LEU A 92 1.23 -3.92 -0.10
N HIS A 93 1.07 -2.63 -0.37
CA HIS A 93 1.87 -1.53 0.16
C HIS A 93 0.94 -0.51 0.82
N LEU A 94 1.44 0.21 1.83
CA LEU A 94 0.68 1.20 2.58
C LEU A 94 1.55 2.39 2.97
N HIS A 95 0.99 3.60 2.80
CA HIS A 95 1.71 4.85 2.97
C HIS A 95 0.81 5.91 3.61
N ILE A 96 1.23 6.47 4.74
CA ILE A 96 0.66 7.69 5.34
C ILE A 96 1.56 8.83 4.94
N TRP A 97 1.00 9.82 4.24
CA TRP A 97 1.79 10.88 3.62
C TRP A 97 2.34 11.86 4.66
N ASP A 98 1.51 12.26 5.62
CA ASP A 98 1.89 13.19 6.68
C ASP A 98 2.39 12.45 7.93
N SER A 99 3.57 12.85 8.42
CA SER A 99 4.16 12.33 9.66
C SER A 99 3.24 12.49 10.87
N ASP A 100 2.48 13.59 10.93
CA ASP A 100 1.60 13.92 12.05
C ASP A 100 0.39 12.97 12.15
N ASN A 101 0.05 12.29 11.05
CA ASN A 101 -0.99 11.28 10.99
C ASN A 101 -0.48 9.85 11.27
N ARG A 102 0.84 9.66 11.36
CA ARG A 102 1.43 8.37 11.76
C ARG A 102 1.24 8.14 13.26
N THR A 103 1.34 6.91 13.71
CA THR A 103 1.25 6.49 15.13
C THR A 103 -0.12 6.57 15.80
N LYS A 104 -1.15 7.13 15.15
CA LYS A 104 -2.52 7.25 15.68
C LYS A 104 -3.40 6.02 15.44
N GLY A 105 -2.85 4.92 14.93
CA GLY A 105 -3.61 3.73 14.57
C GLY A 105 -4.47 3.87 13.29
N LEU A 106 -4.37 5.01 12.61
CA LEU A 106 -5.15 5.29 11.38
C LEU A 106 -4.84 4.29 10.26
N GLY A 107 -3.56 3.94 10.08
CA GLY A 107 -3.16 2.98 9.06
C GLY A 107 -3.88 1.64 9.18
N LEU A 108 -4.07 1.13 10.40
CA LEU A 108 -4.82 -0.10 10.65
C LEU A 108 -6.27 0.01 10.17
N GLN A 109 -6.93 1.13 10.49
CA GLN A 109 -8.33 1.35 10.11
C GLN A 109 -8.46 1.51 8.59
N PHE A 110 -7.61 2.30 7.97
CA PHE A 110 -7.62 2.50 6.53
C PHE A 110 -7.35 1.19 5.76
N VAL A 111 -6.38 0.38 6.18
CA VAL A 111 -6.13 -0.90 5.51
C VAL A 111 -7.35 -1.81 5.60
N LYS A 112 -8.02 -1.90 6.77
CA LYS A 112 -9.28 -2.65 6.89
C LYS A 112 -10.33 -2.20 5.88
N MET A 113 -10.46 -0.89 5.66
CA MET A 113 -11.42 -0.34 4.69
C MET A 113 -11.01 -0.60 3.23
N THR A 114 -9.72 -0.76 2.93
CA THR A 114 -9.24 -0.98 1.56
C THR A 114 -9.19 -2.43 1.12
N LEU A 115 -9.02 -3.38 2.05
CA LEU A 115 -8.94 -4.82 1.73
C LEU A 115 -10.13 -5.31 0.89
N PRO A 116 -11.41 -4.91 1.15
CA PRO A 116 -12.53 -5.31 0.30
C PRO A 116 -12.35 -4.93 -1.16
N PHE A 117 -11.81 -3.74 -1.46
CA PHE A 117 -11.56 -3.30 -2.83
C PHE A 117 -10.59 -4.23 -3.55
N PHE A 118 -9.50 -4.61 -2.90
CA PHE A 118 -8.49 -5.49 -3.49
C PHE A 118 -9.04 -6.89 -3.73
N PHE A 119 -9.70 -7.48 -2.75
CA PHE A 119 -10.29 -8.82 -2.90
C PHE A 119 -11.40 -8.85 -3.96
N GLN A 120 -12.29 -7.86 -3.98
CA GLN A 120 -13.46 -7.86 -4.86
C GLN A 120 -13.09 -7.45 -6.29
N ASN A 121 -12.40 -6.31 -6.47
CA ASN A 121 -12.15 -5.74 -7.80
C ASN A 121 -11.04 -6.51 -8.54
N MET A 122 -10.02 -6.98 -7.84
CA MET A 122 -8.94 -7.80 -8.41
C MET A 122 -9.26 -9.31 -8.36
N LYS A 123 -10.40 -9.71 -7.77
CA LYS A 123 -10.84 -11.11 -7.59
C LYS A 123 -9.78 -11.98 -6.90
N LEU A 124 -8.99 -11.39 -5.98
CA LEU A 124 -7.86 -12.08 -5.37
C LEU A 124 -8.30 -13.23 -4.46
N LYS A 125 -7.52 -14.29 -4.46
CA LYS A 125 -7.60 -15.40 -3.49
C LYS A 125 -6.73 -15.11 -2.27
N LYS A 126 -5.67 -14.29 -2.46
CA LYS A 126 -4.69 -13.98 -1.43
C LYS A 126 -4.07 -12.59 -1.64
N ILE A 127 -3.79 -11.91 -0.53
CA ILE A 127 -2.99 -10.67 -0.50
C ILE A 127 -1.71 -10.98 0.27
N CYS A 128 -0.56 -10.69 -0.33
CA CYS A 128 0.75 -10.78 0.28
C CYS A 128 1.23 -9.39 0.72
N CYS A 129 2.13 -9.33 1.71
CA CYS A 129 2.82 -8.11 2.09
C CYS A 129 4.26 -8.44 2.50
N GLU A 130 5.23 -7.65 2.04
CA GLU A 130 6.66 -7.87 2.28
C GLU A 130 7.33 -6.60 2.84
N PRO A 131 6.94 -6.14 4.04
CA PRO A 131 7.59 -5.01 4.67
C PRO A 131 9.04 -5.33 5.04
N TYR A 132 9.89 -4.29 5.01
CA TYR A 132 11.27 -4.38 5.49
C TYR A 132 11.28 -4.97 6.92
N ALA A 133 12.06 -6.02 7.14
CA ALA A 133 12.03 -6.77 8.39
C ALA A 133 12.40 -5.91 9.61
N LEU A 134 13.30 -4.92 9.41
CA LEU A 134 13.75 -4.01 10.45
C LEU A 134 12.78 -2.83 10.70
N ASN A 135 11.71 -2.69 9.92
CA ASN A 135 10.68 -1.70 10.16
C ASN A 135 9.53 -2.30 10.98
N PRO A 136 9.41 -2.02 12.29
CA PRO A 136 8.43 -2.67 13.14
C PRO A 136 6.99 -2.24 12.86
N ALA A 137 6.76 -1.02 12.37
CA ALA A 137 5.42 -0.45 12.25
C ALA A 137 4.53 -1.20 11.25
N PRO A 138 4.92 -1.41 9.98
CA PRO A 138 4.12 -2.18 9.04
C PRO A 138 4.00 -3.65 9.45
N ASN A 139 5.04 -4.26 10.03
CA ASN A 139 4.99 -5.65 10.49
C ASN A 139 3.93 -5.85 11.58
N LYS A 140 3.88 -4.97 12.60
CA LYS A 140 2.82 -4.98 13.62
C LYS A 140 1.43 -4.71 13.04
N THR A 141 1.35 -3.94 11.97
CA THR A 141 0.08 -3.68 11.29
C THR A 141 -0.43 -4.94 10.61
N MET A 142 0.42 -5.70 9.92
CA MET A 142 0.03 -6.97 9.30
C MET A 142 -0.48 -7.98 10.34
N GLU A 143 0.24 -8.14 11.45
CA GLU A 143 -0.17 -9.00 12.55
C GLU A 143 -1.57 -8.61 13.08
N LYS A 144 -1.82 -7.33 13.36
CA LYS A 144 -3.11 -6.82 13.84
C LYS A 144 -4.24 -6.92 12.82
N LEU A 145 -3.93 -6.96 11.54
CA LEU A 145 -4.87 -7.20 10.44
C LEU A 145 -5.16 -8.69 10.24
N GLY A 146 -4.57 -9.58 11.03
CA GLY A 146 -4.78 -11.02 10.93
C GLY A 146 -4.08 -11.67 9.74
N PHE A 147 -3.09 -11.00 9.14
CA PHE A 147 -2.18 -11.66 8.21
C PHE A 147 -1.38 -12.73 8.94
N GLU A 148 -1.11 -13.83 8.26
CA GLU A 148 -0.27 -14.91 8.75
C GLU A 148 1.19 -14.65 8.38
N PHE A 149 2.10 -14.75 9.34
CA PHE A 149 3.54 -14.70 9.08
C PHE A 149 3.99 -16.02 8.46
N ILE A 150 4.61 -15.96 7.29
CA ILE A 150 5.05 -17.15 6.55
C ILE A 150 6.55 -17.39 6.74
N LYS A 151 7.36 -16.36 6.45
CA LYS A 151 8.83 -16.47 6.53
C LYS A 151 9.50 -15.11 6.52
N GLU A 152 10.78 -15.11 6.89
CA GLU A 152 11.71 -14.00 6.67
C GLU A 152 12.75 -14.42 5.65
N TYR A 153 13.11 -13.56 4.71
CA TYR A 153 14.11 -13.84 3.68
C TYR A 153 14.64 -12.55 3.05
N ILE A 154 15.71 -12.66 2.26
CA ILE A 154 16.31 -11.53 1.57
C ILE A 154 15.78 -11.49 0.13
N THR A 155 15.31 -10.33 -0.31
CA THR A 155 14.80 -10.09 -1.67
C THR A 155 14.81 -8.61 -2.03
N VAL A 156 14.52 -8.30 -3.28
CA VAL A 156 14.16 -6.96 -3.78
C VAL A 156 12.63 -6.90 -3.90
N PRO A 157 11.90 -6.34 -2.92
CA PRO A 157 10.44 -6.46 -2.84
C PRO A 157 9.69 -5.63 -3.89
N GLY A 158 10.33 -4.63 -4.50
CA GLY A 158 9.75 -3.78 -5.54
C GLY A 158 10.82 -3.12 -6.39
N PHE A 159 10.43 -2.53 -7.52
CA PHE A 159 11.36 -1.97 -8.50
C PHE A 159 12.20 -0.78 -7.97
N ILE A 160 11.69 -0.05 -6.96
CA ILE A 160 12.40 1.06 -6.31
C ILE A 160 13.17 0.63 -5.05
N ASN A 161 13.18 -0.66 -4.70
CA ASN A 161 13.79 -1.12 -3.46
C ASN A 161 15.22 -1.62 -3.68
N PHE A 162 16.06 -1.52 -2.64
CA PHE A 162 17.29 -2.29 -2.56
C PHE A 162 17.03 -3.72 -2.06
N GLU A 163 18.00 -4.60 -2.23
CA GLU A 163 17.96 -5.94 -1.66
C GLU A 163 17.95 -5.85 -0.13
N GLN A 164 16.96 -6.45 0.52
CA GLN A 164 16.72 -6.29 1.95
C GLN A 164 16.04 -7.52 2.57
N PRO A 165 16.22 -7.75 3.88
CA PRO A 165 15.42 -8.73 4.60
C PRO A 165 13.97 -8.23 4.69
N VAL A 166 13.03 -9.09 4.32
CA VAL A 166 11.58 -8.83 4.42
C VAL A 166 10.90 -9.90 5.24
N LYS A 167 9.81 -9.53 5.90
CA LYS A 167 8.87 -10.49 6.48
C LYS A 167 7.71 -10.68 5.52
N HIS A 168 7.55 -11.91 5.04
CA HIS A 168 6.45 -12.28 4.16
C HIS A 168 5.21 -12.62 4.98
N TRP A 169 4.14 -11.87 4.73
CA TRP A 169 2.84 -12.02 5.35
C TRP A 169 1.79 -12.34 4.29
N GLU A 170 0.82 -13.19 4.62
CA GLU A 170 -0.28 -13.55 3.73
C GLU A 170 -1.64 -13.39 4.41
N LEU A 171 -2.63 -12.93 3.66
CA LEU A 171 -4.04 -12.94 4.04
C LEU A 171 -4.85 -13.59 2.92
N THR A 172 -5.40 -14.78 3.18
CA THR A 172 -6.28 -15.45 2.22
C THR A 172 -7.68 -14.85 2.25
N LEU A 173 -8.42 -14.95 1.13
CA LEU A 173 -9.82 -14.54 1.05
C LEU A 173 -10.70 -15.27 2.09
N GLU A 174 -10.41 -16.54 2.34
CA GLU A 174 -11.12 -17.32 3.36
C GLU A 174 -10.92 -16.72 4.76
N LYS A 175 -9.67 -16.45 5.13
CA LYS A 175 -9.33 -15.82 6.40
C LYS A 175 -9.93 -14.42 6.52
N PHE A 176 -9.83 -13.62 5.46
CA PHE A 176 -10.42 -12.28 5.41
C PHE A 176 -11.92 -12.29 5.69
N ARG A 177 -12.67 -13.24 5.12
CA ARG A 177 -14.12 -13.40 5.36
C ARG A 177 -14.46 -13.76 6.81
N GLN A 178 -13.54 -14.38 7.54
CA GLN A 178 -13.70 -14.72 8.96
C GLN A 178 -13.41 -13.54 9.89
N LEU A 179 -12.63 -12.58 9.42
CA LEU A 179 -12.23 -11.39 10.16
C LEU A 179 -13.34 -10.32 10.03
N ASN A 180 -14.39 -10.35 10.78
CA ASN A 180 -15.49 -9.35 10.78
C ASN A 180 -14.95 -7.91 10.94
N TYR A 181 -14.47 -7.31 9.84
CA TYR A 181 -14.02 -5.91 9.80
C TYR A 181 -15.18 -4.96 9.56
#